data_38bad0c8935359cbce6302dc5d4b357a
#
_entry.id   38bad0c8935359cbce6302dc5d4b357a
#
_cell.length_a   1.000
_cell.length_b   1.000
_cell.length_c   1.000
_cell.angle_alpha   90.00
_cell.angle_beta   90.00
_cell.angle_gamma   90.00
#
_symmetry.space_group_name_H-M   'P 1'
#
loop_
_entity.id
_entity.type
_entity.pdbx_description
1 polymer ?
#
loop_
_entity_poly.entity_id
_entity_poly.type
_entity_poly.pdbx_seq_one_letter_code
_entity_poly.pdbx_strand_id
1 'polypeptide(L)'
;RTAGEGKKLRYFVRDLEILKKRWQGISDRIKRSKLPSCVYVEPDLIGRTVRDFLTEDVDRIVVDNKEAHELILSEVDKISPRSKSKVFHYKDEKPIFDQYKVEEQLNQIYQRNVPLPSGGEIVIEETEALISIDVNTGSHRNSEKDGKNFILAVNLEAAKEIARQIRLRNIGGLIIVDFIDMKAKKDRDLVFRQMKREVENDRAKTHLL
;
A
#
# COMPACT_ATOMS: atom_id res chain seq x y z
N ARG A 1 0.91 -15.84 -13.83
CA ARG A 1 -0.39 -16.15 -13.23
C ARG A 1 -1.20 -14.86 -13.09
N THR A 2 -2.18 -14.83 -12.18
CA THR A 2 -3.12 -13.70 -11.99
C THR A 2 -2.45 -12.34 -11.70
N ALA A 3 -1.29 -12.30 -11.04
CA ALA A 3 -0.55 -11.06 -10.80
C ALA A 3 -0.05 -10.36 -12.09
N GLY A 4 0.05 -11.11 -13.19
CA GLY A 4 0.45 -10.59 -14.50
C GLY A 4 -0.73 -10.18 -15.37
N GLU A 5 -1.98 -10.44 -14.96
CA GLU A 5 -3.16 -10.11 -15.74
C GLU A 5 -3.25 -8.60 -16.00
N GLY A 6 -3.49 -8.22 -17.26
CA GLY A 6 -3.56 -6.81 -17.67
C GLY A 6 -2.21 -6.08 -17.78
N LYS A 7 -1.08 -6.70 -17.45
CA LYS A 7 0.24 -6.08 -17.57
C LYS A 7 0.77 -6.11 -18.99
N LYS A 8 1.52 -5.07 -19.40
CA LYS A 8 2.10 -4.98 -20.75
C LYS A 8 3.24 -5.97 -20.93
N LEU A 9 3.40 -6.53 -22.14
CA LEU A 9 4.43 -7.50 -22.51
C LEU A 9 5.85 -7.08 -22.09
N ARG A 10 6.18 -5.78 -22.17
CA ARG A 10 7.50 -5.24 -21.79
C ARG A 10 7.93 -5.59 -20.36
N TYR A 11 6.98 -5.70 -19.42
CA TYR A 11 7.30 -6.05 -18.03
C TYR A 11 7.70 -7.53 -17.92
N PHE A 12 7.00 -8.41 -18.63
CA PHE A 12 7.35 -9.84 -18.64
C PHE A 12 8.71 -10.11 -19.30
N VAL A 13 9.03 -9.41 -20.40
CA VAL A 13 10.32 -9.52 -21.06
C VAL A 13 11.45 -9.09 -20.11
N ARG A 14 11.28 -7.95 -19.44
CA ARG A 14 12.25 -7.45 -18.44
C ARG A 14 12.45 -8.44 -17.30
N ASP A 15 11.37 -8.95 -16.73
CA ASP A 15 11.43 -9.92 -15.63
C ASP A 15 12.14 -11.21 -16.06
N LEU A 16 11.83 -11.69 -17.27
CA LEU A 16 12.49 -12.87 -17.84
C LEU A 16 14.00 -12.66 -18.00
N GLU A 17 14.44 -11.49 -18.46
CA GLU A 17 15.85 -11.17 -18.60
C GLU A 17 16.58 -11.14 -17.26
N ILE A 18 15.95 -10.55 -16.22
CA ILE A 18 16.48 -10.54 -14.87
C ILE A 18 16.62 -11.97 -14.33
N LEU A 19 15.60 -12.81 -14.50
CA LEU A 19 15.63 -14.21 -14.07
C LEU A 19 16.67 -15.02 -14.82
N LYS A 20 16.84 -14.83 -16.13
CA LYS A 20 17.88 -15.49 -16.92
C LYS A 20 19.29 -15.13 -16.44
N LYS A 21 19.55 -13.84 -16.22
CA LYS A 21 20.86 -13.39 -15.68
C LYS A 21 21.14 -14.01 -14.31
N ARG A 22 20.12 -14.04 -13.43
CA ARG A 22 20.23 -14.67 -12.11
C ARG A 22 20.56 -16.15 -12.21
N TRP A 23 19.81 -16.87 -13.04
CA TRP A 23 20.05 -18.30 -13.28
C TRP A 23 21.46 -18.59 -13.82
N GLN A 24 21.92 -17.79 -14.76
CA GLN A 24 23.27 -17.90 -15.32
C GLN A 24 24.33 -17.74 -14.23
N GLY A 25 24.20 -16.73 -13.36
CA GLY A 25 25.09 -16.53 -12.21
C GLY A 25 25.09 -17.71 -11.23
N ILE A 26 23.93 -18.30 -10.95
CA ILE A 26 23.82 -19.51 -10.11
C ILE A 26 24.49 -20.70 -10.79
N SER A 27 24.22 -20.94 -12.06
CA SER A 27 24.81 -22.04 -12.84
C SER A 27 26.33 -21.96 -12.89
N ASP A 28 26.88 -20.76 -13.05
CA ASP A 28 28.32 -20.53 -13.05
C ASP A 28 28.96 -20.78 -11.68
N ARG A 29 28.24 -20.42 -10.59
CA ARG A 29 28.68 -20.74 -9.21
C ARG A 29 28.69 -22.25 -8.98
N ILE A 30 27.64 -22.96 -9.38
CA ILE A 30 27.54 -24.42 -9.28
C ILE A 30 28.76 -25.07 -9.94
N LYS A 31 29.11 -24.63 -11.15
CA LYS A 31 30.25 -25.20 -11.90
C LYS A 31 31.61 -24.92 -11.23
N ARG A 32 31.77 -23.82 -10.52
CA ARG A 32 33.03 -23.39 -9.90
C ARG A 32 33.16 -23.82 -8.43
N SER A 33 32.06 -24.12 -7.78
CA SER A 33 32.03 -24.41 -6.34
C SER A 33 32.43 -25.85 -6.04
N LYS A 34 33.26 -26.02 -5.00
CA LYS A 34 33.49 -27.35 -4.40
C LYS A 34 32.33 -27.66 -3.45
N LEU A 35 31.79 -28.87 -3.51
CA LEU A 35 30.70 -29.30 -2.65
C LEU A 35 31.21 -29.64 -1.23
N PRO A 36 30.35 -29.38 -0.19
CA PRO A 36 29.11 -28.63 -0.21
C PRO A 36 29.37 -27.11 -0.16
N SER A 37 28.55 -26.33 -0.92
CA SER A 37 28.64 -24.86 -0.90
C SER A 37 27.27 -24.22 -1.17
N CYS A 38 27.03 -23.04 -0.57
CA CYS A 38 25.85 -22.25 -0.85
C CYS A 38 26.02 -21.50 -2.18
N VAL A 39 25.21 -21.84 -3.18
CA VAL A 39 25.29 -21.23 -4.53
C VAL A 39 24.32 -20.07 -4.71
N TYR A 40 23.29 -19.96 -3.89
CA TYR A 40 22.33 -18.88 -3.91
C TYR A 40 21.73 -18.64 -2.53
N VAL A 41 21.60 -17.38 -2.16
CA VAL A 41 20.84 -16.92 -0.99
C VAL A 41 19.83 -15.91 -1.50
N GLU A 42 18.58 -16.03 -1.04
CA GLU A 42 17.55 -15.04 -1.33
C GLU A 42 18.00 -13.66 -0.82
N PRO A 43 17.76 -12.58 -1.57
CA PRO A 43 18.09 -11.23 -1.10
C PRO A 43 17.45 -10.94 0.27
N ASP A 44 18.15 -10.15 1.05
CA ASP A 44 17.66 -9.64 2.34
C ASP A 44 16.37 -8.82 2.19
N LEU A 45 15.85 -8.31 3.30
CA LEU A 45 14.64 -7.50 3.31
C LEU A 45 14.76 -6.29 2.37
N ILE A 46 15.91 -5.62 2.36
CA ILE A 46 16.15 -4.44 1.53
C ILE A 46 16.09 -4.82 0.05
N GLY A 47 16.81 -5.84 -0.38
CA GLY A 47 16.82 -6.29 -1.77
C GLY A 47 15.47 -6.75 -2.26
N ARG A 48 14.69 -7.44 -1.40
CA ARG A 48 13.30 -7.84 -1.70
C ARG A 48 12.38 -6.63 -1.81
N THR A 49 12.49 -5.67 -0.89
CA THR A 49 11.68 -4.45 -0.90
C THR A 49 11.92 -3.64 -2.16
N VAL A 50 13.17 -3.41 -2.53
CA VAL A 50 13.51 -2.70 -3.77
C VAL A 50 12.93 -3.43 -4.99
N ARG A 51 13.10 -4.76 -5.07
CA ARG A 51 12.57 -5.56 -6.18
C ARG A 51 11.05 -5.47 -6.31
N ASP A 52 10.34 -5.55 -5.18
CA ASP A 52 8.90 -5.71 -5.16
C ASP A 52 8.16 -4.37 -5.19
N PHE A 53 8.76 -3.29 -4.70
CA PHE A 53 8.13 -1.97 -4.57
C PHE A 53 8.68 -0.90 -5.51
N LEU A 54 9.83 -1.09 -6.17
CA LEU A 54 10.34 -0.12 -7.12
C LEU A 54 9.53 -0.16 -8.42
N THR A 55 8.42 0.57 -8.44
CA THR A 55 7.55 0.78 -9.61
C THR A 55 7.81 2.16 -10.25
N GLU A 56 7.17 2.41 -11.39
CA GLU A 56 7.24 3.73 -12.06
C GLU A 56 6.65 4.84 -11.18
N ASP A 57 5.67 4.51 -10.32
CA ASP A 57 4.95 5.43 -9.43
C ASP A 57 5.73 5.83 -8.18
N VAL A 58 6.89 5.21 -7.92
CA VAL A 58 7.75 5.60 -6.80
C VAL A 58 8.55 6.83 -7.17
N ASP A 59 8.31 7.93 -6.45
CA ASP A 59 9.04 9.18 -6.66
C ASP A 59 10.37 9.22 -5.90
N ARG A 60 10.38 8.70 -4.66
CA ARG A 60 11.55 8.76 -3.78
C ARG A 60 11.69 7.50 -2.94
N ILE A 61 12.94 7.13 -2.69
CA ILE A 61 13.37 6.17 -1.66
C ILE A 61 14.27 6.95 -0.72
N VAL A 62 13.86 7.11 0.53
CA VAL A 62 14.61 7.89 1.51
C VAL A 62 15.11 6.95 2.61
N VAL A 63 16.39 7.05 2.94
CA VAL A 63 17.09 6.12 3.82
C VAL A 63 17.98 6.88 4.79
N ASP A 64 17.88 6.62 6.06
CA ASP A 64 18.63 7.27 7.15
C ASP A 64 19.95 6.55 7.51
N ASN A 65 20.08 5.28 7.13
CA ASN A 65 21.29 4.50 7.35
C ASN A 65 22.18 4.51 6.09
N LYS A 66 23.46 4.86 6.25
CA LYS A 66 24.41 4.98 5.13
C LYS A 66 24.66 3.65 4.42
N GLU A 67 24.84 2.57 5.16
CA GLU A 67 25.11 1.24 4.59
C GLU A 67 23.89 0.73 3.81
N ALA A 68 22.68 0.90 4.37
CA ALA A 68 21.43 0.58 3.69
C ALA A 68 21.24 1.43 2.42
N HIS A 69 21.61 2.71 2.45
CA HIS A 69 21.54 3.58 1.28
C HIS A 69 22.47 3.07 0.14
N GLU A 70 23.71 2.70 0.44
CA GLU A 70 24.65 2.14 -0.55
C GLU A 70 24.15 0.81 -1.12
N LEU A 71 23.58 -0.05 -0.27
CA LEU A 71 22.98 -1.32 -0.68
C LEU A 71 21.77 -1.08 -1.61
N ILE A 72 20.86 -0.18 -1.24
CA ILE A 72 19.70 0.17 -2.07
C ILE A 72 20.14 0.72 -3.42
N LEU A 73 21.14 1.61 -3.45
CA LEU A 73 21.69 2.11 -4.71
C LEU A 73 22.18 0.98 -5.61
N SER A 74 22.85 -0.01 -5.05
CA SER A 74 23.34 -1.17 -5.80
C SER A 74 22.21 -2.05 -6.32
N GLU A 75 21.15 -2.27 -5.53
CA GLU A 75 20.01 -3.08 -5.93
C GLU A 75 19.14 -2.35 -6.99
N VAL A 76 18.93 -1.04 -6.82
CA VAL A 76 18.24 -0.19 -7.80
C VAL A 76 18.98 -0.18 -9.15
N ASP A 77 20.31 -0.14 -9.13
CA ASP A 77 21.13 -0.19 -10.36
C ASP A 77 20.92 -1.47 -11.17
N LYS A 78 20.79 -2.60 -10.49
CA LYS A 78 20.53 -3.90 -11.14
C LYS A 78 19.15 -3.97 -11.82
N ILE A 79 18.17 -3.25 -11.28
CA ILE A 79 16.78 -3.28 -11.74
C ILE A 79 16.49 -2.15 -12.75
N SER A 80 16.88 -0.92 -12.39
CA SER A 80 16.61 0.29 -13.16
C SER A 80 17.67 1.36 -12.88
N PRO A 81 18.77 1.41 -13.66
CA PRO A 81 19.85 2.39 -13.44
C PRO A 81 19.35 3.85 -13.41
N ARG A 82 18.29 4.15 -14.19
CA ARG A 82 17.68 5.49 -14.23
C ARG A 82 16.99 5.89 -12.91
N SER A 83 16.60 4.92 -12.11
CA SER A 83 15.92 5.16 -10.83
C SER A 83 16.88 5.47 -9.68
N LYS A 84 18.20 5.45 -9.90
CA LYS A 84 19.19 5.84 -8.88
C LYS A 84 18.97 7.26 -8.37
N SER A 85 18.57 8.18 -9.23
CA SER A 85 18.26 9.56 -8.84
C SER A 85 17.09 9.71 -7.88
N LYS A 86 16.31 8.65 -7.67
CA LYS A 86 15.20 8.61 -6.72
C LYS A 86 15.64 8.19 -5.30
N VAL A 87 16.89 7.75 -5.11
CA VAL A 87 17.41 7.27 -3.82
C VAL A 87 18.12 8.41 -3.10
N PHE A 88 17.66 8.75 -1.91
CA PHE A 88 18.17 9.86 -1.11
C PHE A 88 18.65 9.38 0.25
N HIS A 89 19.82 9.85 0.67
CA HIS A 89 20.30 9.67 2.02
C HIS A 89 19.73 10.78 2.92
N TYR A 90 18.95 10.39 3.92
CA TYR A 90 18.40 11.28 4.92
C TYR A 90 19.46 11.59 5.99
N LYS A 91 19.66 12.87 6.32
CA LYS A 91 20.71 13.31 7.24
C LYS A 91 20.23 14.28 8.30
N ASP A 92 18.92 14.57 8.33
CA ASP A 92 18.37 15.50 9.30
C ASP A 92 18.32 14.84 10.69
N GLU A 93 18.33 15.67 11.75
CA GLU A 93 18.28 15.20 13.13
C GLU A 93 16.91 14.63 13.54
N LYS A 94 15.83 15.08 12.88
CA LYS A 94 14.50 14.59 13.16
C LYS A 94 14.36 13.15 12.65
N PRO A 95 13.80 12.20 13.46
CA PRO A 95 13.58 10.84 13.01
C PRO A 95 12.80 10.79 11.68
N ILE A 96 13.23 9.92 10.76
CA ILE A 96 12.67 9.86 9.40
C ILE A 96 11.14 9.57 9.42
N PHE A 97 10.65 8.71 10.31
CA PHE A 97 9.23 8.40 10.41
C PHE A 97 8.41 9.58 10.91
N ASP A 98 8.96 10.39 11.82
CA ASP A 98 8.32 11.63 12.28
C ASP A 98 8.30 12.69 11.18
N GLN A 99 9.38 12.78 10.38
CA GLN A 99 9.47 13.72 9.27
C GLN A 99 8.39 13.48 8.22
N TYR A 100 8.10 12.22 7.94
CA TYR A 100 7.09 11.81 6.96
C TYR A 100 5.74 11.46 7.59
N LYS A 101 5.53 11.76 8.88
CA LYS A 101 4.30 11.46 9.63
C LYS A 101 3.89 9.99 9.57
N VAL A 102 4.87 9.10 9.47
CA VAL A 102 4.62 7.65 9.44
C VAL A 102 4.26 7.17 10.84
N GLU A 103 4.98 7.66 11.88
CA GLU A 103 4.73 7.30 13.27
C GLU A 103 3.30 7.66 13.72
N GLU A 104 2.81 8.84 13.34
CA GLU A 104 1.44 9.27 13.60
C GLU A 104 0.42 8.31 12.97
N GLN A 105 0.65 7.89 11.72
CA GLN A 105 -0.22 6.95 11.02
C GLN A 105 -0.15 5.53 11.61
N LEU A 106 1.03 5.10 12.07
CA LEU A 106 1.17 3.81 12.75
C LEU A 106 0.37 3.77 14.05
N ASN A 107 0.39 4.85 14.82
CA ASN A 107 -0.42 4.96 16.04
C ASN A 107 -1.92 4.89 15.77
N GLN A 108 -2.39 5.39 14.62
CA GLN A 108 -3.80 5.30 14.22
C GLN A 108 -4.25 3.86 13.89
N ILE A 109 -3.35 2.98 13.46
CA ILE A 109 -3.69 1.58 13.13
C ILE A 109 -4.28 0.83 14.33
N TYR A 110 -3.88 1.21 15.54
CA TYR A 110 -4.34 0.55 16.77
C TYR A 110 -5.59 1.21 17.38
N GLN A 111 -6.07 2.31 16.80
CA GLN A 111 -7.25 3.00 17.31
C GLN A 111 -8.52 2.40 16.70
N ARG A 112 -9.54 2.21 17.54
CA ARG A 112 -10.86 1.78 17.10
C ARG A 112 -11.52 2.85 16.21
N ASN A 113 -11.40 4.11 16.60
CA ASN A 113 -11.99 5.26 15.91
C ASN A 113 -10.95 5.95 15.03
N VAL A 114 -11.27 6.20 13.79
CA VAL A 114 -10.43 6.92 12.82
C VAL A 114 -11.16 8.16 12.35
N PRO A 115 -10.65 9.37 12.65
CA PRO A 115 -11.29 10.61 12.26
C PRO A 115 -11.20 10.85 10.75
N LEU A 116 -12.24 11.47 10.19
CA LEU A 116 -12.28 11.90 8.80
C LEU A 116 -12.07 13.42 8.67
N PRO A 117 -11.50 13.91 7.57
CA PRO A 117 -11.23 15.33 7.36
C PRO A 117 -12.46 16.24 7.48
N SER A 118 -13.63 15.76 7.09
CA SER A 118 -14.91 16.49 7.19
C SER A 118 -15.46 16.58 8.62
N GLY A 119 -14.82 15.94 9.61
CA GLY A 119 -15.28 15.87 10.99
C GLY A 119 -16.15 14.66 11.30
N GLY A 120 -16.38 13.76 10.34
CA GLY A 120 -16.91 12.42 10.58
C GLY A 120 -15.84 11.48 11.16
N GLU A 121 -16.24 10.25 11.43
CA GLU A 121 -15.33 9.19 11.89
C GLU A 121 -15.77 7.84 11.34
N ILE A 122 -14.82 6.92 11.23
CA ILE A 122 -15.08 5.49 11.04
C ILE A 122 -14.73 4.73 12.31
N VAL A 123 -15.57 3.76 12.67
CA VAL A 123 -15.37 2.87 13.82
C VAL A 123 -15.09 1.48 13.30
N ILE A 124 -13.93 0.91 13.61
CA ILE A 124 -13.51 -0.41 13.12
C ILE A 124 -13.50 -1.38 14.29
N GLU A 125 -14.30 -2.44 14.19
CA GLU A 125 -14.41 -3.48 15.20
C GLU A 125 -14.14 -4.86 14.59
N GLU A 126 -13.24 -5.58 15.22
CA GLU A 126 -12.95 -6.97 14.88
C GLU A 126 -13.80 -7.88 15.77
N THR A 127 -14.54 -8.77 15.14
CA THR A 127 -15.30 -9.84 15.80
C THR A 127 -14.67 -11.18 15.47
N GLU A 128 -15.16 -12.25 16.06
CA GLU A 128 -14.64 -13.61 15.80
C GLU A 128 -14.78 -14.04 14.33
N ALA A 129 -15.82 -13.58 13.62
CA ALA A 129 -16.15 -14.06 12.28
C ALA A 129 -16.00 -13.02 11.17
N LEU A 130 -16.01 -11.73 11.50
CA LEU A 130 -15.99 -10.65 10.52
C LEU A 130 -15.44 -9.35 11.12
N ILE A 131 -15.13 -8.40 10.25
CA ILE A 131 -14.83 -7.02 10.65
C ILE A 131 -16.03 -6.15 10.33
N SER A 132 -16.50 -5.41 11.33
CA SER A 132 -17.57 -4.41 11.20
C SER A 132 -16.96 -3.02 11.14
N ILE A 133 -17.38 -2.22 10.18
CA ILE A 133 -16.96 -0.83 10.01
C ILE A 133 -18.20 0.04 9.93
N ASP A 134 -18.33 0.98 10.88
CA ASP A 134 -19.42 1.92 10.96
C ASP A 134 -18.95 3.33 10.60
N VAL A 135 -19.76 4.10 9.87
CA VAL A 135 -19.45 5.47 9.44
C VAL A 135 -20.37 6.47 10.12
N ASN A 136 -19.78 7.37 10.92
CA ASN A 136 -20.49 8.37 11.69
C ASN A 136 -20.21 9.79 11.21
N THR A 137 -21.22 10.68 11.30
CA THR A 137 -21.09 12.10 10.93
C THR A 137 -20.32 12.95 11.92
N GLY A 138 -19.99 12.40 13.11
CA GLY A 138 -19.38 13.17 14.19
C GLY A 138 -20.32 14.25 14.76
N SER A 139 -19.73 15.19 15.51
CA SER A 139 -20.47 16.24 16.23
C SER A 139 -20.94 17.40 15.33
N HIS A 140 -20.51 17.46 14.09
CA HIS A 140 -20.77 18.60 13.19
C HIS A 140 -22.05 18.40 12.37
N ARG A 141 -23.20 18.44 13.02
CA ARG A 141 -24.50 18.61 12.33
C ARG A 141 -24.68 20.09 11.99
N ASN A 142 -24.06 20.58 10.92
CA ASN A 142 -24.33 21.93 10.42
C ASN A 142 -25.46 21.89 9.38
N SER A 143 -26.53 22.61 9.71
CA SER A 143 -27.68 23.10 8.93
C SER A 143 -28.30 22.17 7.85
N GLU A 144 -29.61 22.03 7.90
CA GLU A 144 -30.46 21.19 7.04
C GLU A 144 -30.33 21.43 5.52
N LYS A 145 -29.80 22.56 5.07
CA LYS A 145 -29.65 22.85 3.63
C LYS A 145 -28.46 22.19 2.95
N ASP A 146 -27.42 21.88 3.70
CA ASP A 146 -26.21 21.22 3.17
C ASP A 146 -26.11 19.74 3.53
N GLY A 147 -27.06 19.21 4.30
CA GLY A 147 -26.97 17.87 4.89
C GLY A 147 -26.79 16.73 3.89
N LYS A 148 -27.41 16.81 2.70
CA LYS A 148 -27.26 15.74 1.69
C LYS A 148 -25.86 15.71 1.06
N ASN A 149 -25.33 16.90 0.73
CA ASN A 149 -23.99 17.01 0.15
C ASN A 149 -22.93 16.64 1.19
N PHE A 150 -23.17 16.96 2.45
CA PHE A 150 -22.31 16.62 3.57
C PHE A 150 -22.25 15.09 3.79
N ILE A 151 -23.39 14.39 3.86
CA ILE A 151 -23.46 12.93 4.01
C ILE A 151 -22.70 12.23 2.86
N LEU A 152 -22.93 12.66 1.63
CA LEU A 152 -22.21 12.11 0.48
C LEU A 152 -20.69 12.35 0.59
N ALA A 153 -20.27 13.55 1.00
CA ALA A 153 -18.86 13.88 1.17
C ALA A 153 -18.21 12.99 2.25
N VAL A 154 -18.86 12.85 3.43
CA VAL A 154 -18.38 11.97 4.51
C VAL A 154 -18.25 10.53 4.04
N ASN A 155 -19.27 9.99 3.35
CA ASN A 155 -19.23 8.62 2.85
C ASN A 155 -18.14 8.41 1.77
N LEU A 156 -17.86 9.40 0.92
CA LEU A 156 -16.78 9.34 -0.05
C LEU A 156 -15.40 9.38 0.62
N GLU A 157 -15.23 10.20 1.67
CA GLU A 157 -14.02 10.22 2.48
C GLU A 157 -13.85 8.90 3.24
N ALA A 158 -14.94 8.39 3.85
CA ALA A 158 -14.94 7.10 4.53
C ALA A 158 -14.53 5.96 3.58
N ALA A 159 -15.04 5.91 2.36
CA ALA A 159 -14.66 4.89 1.39
C ALA A 159 -13.16 4.87 1.10
N LYS A 160 -12.52 6.04 1.00
CA LYS A 160 -11.05 6.14 0.83
C LYS A 160 -10.30 5.66 2.07
N GLU A 161 -10.72 6.16 3.23
CA GLU A 161 -10.03 5.85 4.49
C GLU A 161 -10.23 4.38 4.88
N ILE A 162 -11.41 3.80 4.67
CA ILE A 162 -11.67 2.37 4.90
C ILE A 162 -10.71 1.51 4.07
N ALA A 163 -10.60 1.76 2.77
CA ALA A 163 -9.69 1.02 1.91
C ALA A 163 -8.23 1.18 2.36
N ARG A 164 -7.85 2.37 2.85
CA ARG A 164 -6.53 2.62 3.43
C ARG A 164 -6.32 1.83 4.72
N GLN A 165 -7.28 1.84 5.64
CA GLN A 165 -7.21 1.13 6.92
C GLN A 165 -7.19 -0.40 6.74
N ILE A 166 -7.93 -0.94 5.76
CA ILE A 166 -7.87 -2.36 5.40
C ILE A 166 -6.43 -2.75 5.04
N ARG A 167 -5.73 -1.95 4.24
CA ARG A 167 -4.32 -2.20 3.89
C ARG A 167 -3.38 -2.03 5.06
N LEU A 168 -3.50 -0.93 5.82
CA LEU A 168 -2.61 -0.63 6.94
C LEU A 168 -2.70 -1.66 8.05
N ARG A 169 -3.90 -2.14 8.35
CA ARG A 169 -4.16 -3.15 9.40
C ARG A 169 -4.02 -4.57 8.89
N ASN A 170 -3.74 -4.75 7.60
CA ASN A 170 -3.71 -6.06 6.94
C ASN A 170 -4.97 -6.89 7.20
N ILE A 171 -6.13 -6.24 7.11
CA ILE A 171 -7.45 -6.84 7.33
C ILE A 171 -7.80 -7.75 6.16
N GLY A 172 -8.26 -8.98 6.48
CA GLY A 172 -8.76 -9.95 5.51
C GLY A 172 -10.05 -10.62 5.97
N GLY A 173 -10.64 -11.43 5.10
CA GLY A 173 -11.89 -12.13 5.39
C GLY A 173 -13.13 -11.31 5.04
N LEU A 174 -14.24 -11.52 5.79
CA LEU A 174 -15.49 -10.83 5.58
C LEU A 174 -15.48 -9.47 6.29
N ILE A 175 -15.73 -8.42 5.52
CA ILE A 175 -15.80 -7.04 6.03
C ILE A 175 -17.18 -6.49 5.71
N ILE A 176 -17.89 -6.01 6.71
CA ILE A 176 -19.18 -5.33 6.55
C ILE A 176 -18.96 -3.84 6.82
N VAL A 177 -19.40 -3.01 5.88
CA VAL A 177 -19.29 -1.56 6.00
C VAL A 177 -20.70 -0.96 6.02
N ASP A 178 -21.02 -0.27 7.11
CA ASP A 178 -22.27 0.47 7.27
C ASP A 178 -22.01 1.95 6.98
N PHE A 179 -22.41 2.40 5.80
CA PHE A 179 -22.33 3.80 5.39
C PHE A 179 -23.54 4.57 5.88
N ILE A 180 -23.35 5.87 6.10
CA ILE A 180 -24.47 6.75 6.46
C ILE A 180 -25.55 6.69 5.37
N ASP A 181 -26.82 6.54 5.78
CA ASP A 181 -27.96 6.39 4.90
C ASP A 181 -28.07 7.49 3.83
N MET A 182 -28.17 7.06 2.57
CA MET A 182 -28.38 7.94 1.41
C MET A 182 -29.65 7.56 0.68
N LYS A 183 -30.59 8.51 0.57
CA LYS A 183 -31.88 8.30 -0.11
C LYS A 183 -31.72 8.14 -1.62
N ALA A 184 -30.82 8.89 -2.24
CA ALA A 184 -30.63 8.87 -3.69
C ALA A 184 -29.76 7.70 -4.14
N LYS A 185 -30.26 6.88 -5.06
CA LYS A 185 -29.50 5.77 -5.65
C LYS A 185 -28.19 6.26 -6.29
N LYS A 186 -28.22 7.43 -6.95
CA LYS A 186 -27.03 8.03 -7.57
C LYS A 186 -25.89 8.23 -6.57
N ASP A 187 -26.18 8.66 -5.36
CA ASP A 187 -25.17 8.91 -4.33
C ASP A 187 -24.58 7.60 -3.82
N ARG A 188 -25.42 6.57 -3.62
CA ARG A 188 -24.95 5.21 -3.28
C ARG A 188 -24.02 4.64 -4.36
N ASP A 189 -24.39 4.81 -5.64
CA ASP A 189 -23.57 4.36 -6.77
C ASP A 189 -22.23 5.12 -6.85
N LEU A 190 -22.17 6.38 -6.39
CA LEU A 190 -20.93 7.15 -6.31
C LEU A 190 -20.00 6.59 -5.23
N VAL A 191 -20.53 6.33 -4.03
CA VAL A 191 -19.74 5.75 -2.92
C VAL A 191 -19.24 4.35 -3.29
N PHE A 192 -20.10 3.51 -3.87
CA PHE A 192 -19.71 2.17 -4.34
C PHE A 192 -18.56 2.24 -5.36
N ARG A 193 -18.65 3.13 -6.34
CA ARG A 193 -17.59 3.31 -7.35
C ARG A 193 -16.30 3.84 -6.74
N GLN A 194 -16.40 4.74 -5.76
CA GLN A 194 -15.23 5.22 -5.02
C GLN A 194 -14.56 4.07 -4.28
N MET A 195 -15.32 3.29 -3.49
CA MET A 195 -14.78 2.14 -2.76
C MET A 195 -14.12 1.14 -3.71
N LYS A 196 -14.78 0.81 -4.81
CA LYS A 196 -14.23 -0.11 -5.83
C LYS A 196 -12.88 0.36 -6.35
N ARG A 197 -12.78 1.64 -6.71
CA ARG A 197 -11.52 2.23 -7.20
C ARG A 197 -10.40 2.19 -6.16
N GLU A 198 -10.72 2.43 -4.89
CA GLU A 198 -9.72 2.45 -3.82
C GLU A 198 -9.20 1.03 -3.50
N VAL A 199 -10.06 0.01 -3.54
CA VAL A 199 -9.63 -1.38 -3.31
C VAL A 199 -8.91 -1.99 -4.52
N GLU A 200 -9.17 -1.52 -5.76
CA GLU A 200 -8.44 -1.96 -6.94
C GLU A 200 -6.94 -1.61 -6.91
N ASN A 201 -6.56 -0.61 -6.12
CA ASN A 201 -5.17 -0.23 -5.90
C ASN A 201 -4.43 -1.17 -4.91
N ASP A 202 -5.15 -2.08 -4.25
CA ASP A 202 -4.55 -3.05 -3.34
C ASP A 202 -3.93 -4.22 -4.11
N ARG A 203 -2.84 -4.77 -3.56
CA ARG A 203 -2.25 -6.02 -4.05
C ARG A 203 -3.11 -7.24 -3.69
N ALA A 204 -3.83 -7.18 -2.58
CA ALA A 204 -4.81 -8.17 -2.20
C ALA A 204 -6.07 -8.06 -3.07
N LYS A 205 -6.61 -9.19 -3.50
CA LYS A 205 -7.86 -9.20 -4.26
C LYS A 205 -9.03 -9.03 -3.32
N THR A 206 -9.73 -7.91 -3.44
CA THR A 206 -10.96 -7.60 -2.69
C THR A 206 -12.16 -7.66 -3.65
N HIS A 207 -13.21 -8.35 -3.23
CA HIS A 207 -14.47 -8.42 -3.95
C HIS A 207 -15.52 -7.60 -3.20
N LEU A 208 -16.14 -6.65 -3.89
CA LEU A 208 -17.28 -5.87 -3.38
C LEU A 208 -18.58 -6.51 -3.85
N LEU A 209 -19.51 -6.65 -2.94
CA LEU A 209 -20.85 -7.24 -3.18
C LEU A 209 -21.94 -6.16 -3.12
#